data_2163707c763e735099030c4e495a0072
#
_entry.id   2163707c763e735099030c4e495a0072
#
_cell.length_a   1.000
_cell.length_b   1.000
_cell.length_c   1.000
_cell.angle_alpha   90.00
_cell.angle_beta   90.00
_cell.angle_gamma   90.00
#
_symmetry.space_group_name_H-M   'P 1'
#
loop_
_entity.id
_entity.type
_entity.pdbx_description
1 polymer ?
#
loop_
_entity_poly.entity_id
_entity_poly.type
_entity_poly.pdbx_seq_one_letter_code
_entity_poly.pdbx_strand_id
1 'polypeptide(L)'
;MIENLRNAQGEKISVVFARQEPAKDCRIIERYTRTFNYPAESHSAMEKAAQTNNGIKSIFCSDVCAMYDRIAYEEVGGFPGKVIFNEDEIFAAKSLKAGYDIRYEAQAVVIHSHNYSGVQYFKRYFDLGVSQADFSYIFNEYHAEDEGIRLVKQTFRYLMKRKSYFD
;
A
#
# COMPACT_ATOMS: atom_id res chain seq x y z
N MET A 1 -14.29 -9.39 -1.35
CA MET A 1 -14.29 -7.92 -1.49
C MET A 1 -15.72 -7.35 -1.55
N ILE A 2 -16.55 -7.74 -2.53
CA ILE A 2 -17.94 -7.23 -2.66
C ILE A 2 -18.75 -7.47 -1.37
N GLU A 3 -18.66 -8.65 -0.78
CA GLU A 3 -19.34 -8.96 0.47
C GLU A 3 -18.86 -8.10 1.65
N ASN A 4 -17.55 -7.81 1.72
CA ASN A 4 -17.00 -6.98 2.78
C ASN A 4 -17.49 -5.53 2.70
N LEU A 5 -17.63 -4.96 1.50
CA LEU A 5 -18.27 -3.65 1.32
C LEU A 5 -19.77 -3.68 1.64
N ARG A 6 -20.47 -4.79 1.33
CA ARG A 6 -21.92 -4.93 1.57
C ARG A 6 -22.26 -5.27 3.02
N ASN A 7 -21.40 -6.07 3.69
CA ASN A 7 -21.65 -6.53 5.06
C ASN A 7 -21.24 -5.50 6.12
N ALA A 8 -20.61 -4.42 5.72
CA ALA A 8 -20.26 -3.30 6.58
C ALA A 8 -21.46 -2.43 6.99
N GLN A 9 -22.62 -3.06 7.27
CA GLN A 9 -23.78 -2.35 7.82
C GLN A 9 -23.40 -1.72 9.17
N GLY A 10 -23.14 -0.43 9.14
CA GLY A 10 -22.71 0.36 10.30
C GLY A 10 -21.22 0.72 10.32
N GLU A 11 -20.39 0.12 9.48
CA GLU A 11 -18.98 0.49 9.32
C GLU A 11 -18.82 1.38 8.07
N LYS A 12 -18.17 2.52 8.24
CA LYS A 12 -17.85 3.42 7.13
C LYS A 12 -16.56 2.96 6.45
N ILE A 13 -16.67 2.11 5.43
CA ILE A 13 -15.54 1.64 4.63
C ILE A 13 -15.53 2.38 3.29
N SER A 14 -14.38 3.02 2.95
CA SER A 14 -14.20 3.72 1.67
C SER A 14 -13.61 2.84 0.57
N VAL A 15 -12.72 1.92 0.92
CA VAL A 15 -12.06 1.03 -0.03
C VAL A 15 -11.71 -0.31 0.60
N VAL A 16 -11.81 -1.35 -0.21
CA VAL A 16 -11.29 -2.70 0.08
C VAL A 16 -10.31 -3.06 -1.03
N PHE A 17 -9.07 -3.40 -0.68
CA PHE A 17 -8.06 -3.79 -1.67
C PHE A 17 -7.51 -5.20 -1.43
N ALA A 18 -7.08 -5.83 -2.53
CA ALA A 18 -6.68 -7.22 -2.56
C ALA A 18 -5.20 -7.43 -2.26
N ARG A 19 -4.87 -8.66 -1.86
CA ARG A 19 -3.50 -9.16 -1.74
C ARG A 19 -2.87 -9.31 -3.11
N GLN A 20 -1.67 -8.77 -3.28
CA GLN A 20 -0.87 -8.98 -4.47
C GLN A 20 0.15 -10.09 -4.21
N GLU A 21 0.08 -11.14 -5.00
CA GLU A 21 1.10 -12.20 -5.03
C GLU A 21 2.02 -12.04 -6.24
N PRO A 22 3.32 -12.37 -6.07
CA PRO A 22 4.28 -12.25 -7.16
C PRO A 22 4.06 -13.32 -8.22
N ALA A 23 4.29 -13.00 -9.49
CA ALA A 23 4.34 -13.97 -10.58
C ALA A 23 5.46 -14.99 -10.34
N LYS A 24 5.33 -16.19 -10.95
CA LYS A 24 6.29 -17.30 -10.76
C LYS A 24 7.70 -16.95 -11.22
N ASP A 25 7.83 -16.14 -12.23
CA ASP A 25 9.08 -15.69 -12.88
C ASP A 25 9.60 -14.35 -12.36
N CYS A 26 8.99 -13.79 -11.30
CA CYS A 26 9.46 -12.54 -10.75
C CYS A 26 10.79 -12.69 -10.02
N ARG A 27 11.60 -11.62 -10.04
CA ARG A 27 12.88 -11.54 -9.34
C ARG A 27 12.71 -11.70 -7.83
N ILE A 28 13.75 -12.19 -7.17
CA ILE A 28 13.75 -12.50 -5.74
C ILE A 28 13.44 -11.28 -4.87
N ILE A 29 13.94 -10.11 -5.24
CA ILE A 29 13.68 -8.84 -4.52
C ILE A 29 12.19 -8.46 -4.61
N GLU A 30 11.61 -8.54 -5.81
CA GLU A 30 10.20 -8.26 -6.03
C GLU A 30 9.32 -9.24 -5.23
N ARG A 31 9.65 -10.52 -5.24
CA ARG A 31 8.95 -11.54 -4.44
C ARG A 31 8.95 -11.19 -2.95
N TYR A 32 10.11 -10.78 -2.43
CA TYR A 32 10.22 -10.39 -1.04
C TYR A 32 9.39 -9.14 -0.74
N THR A 33 9.46 -8.12 -1.58
CA THR A 33 8.71 -6.86 -1.42
C THR A 33 7.20 -7.11 -1.39
N ARG A 34 6.68 -8.02 -2.25
CA ARG A 34 5.27 -8.41 -2.20
C ARG A 34 4.91 -9.05 -0.87
N THR A 35 5.68 -10.02 -0.41
CA THR A 35 5.45 -10.65 0.91
C THR A 35 5.52 -9.65 2.06
N PHE A 36 6.42 -8.67 1.99
CA PHE A 36 6.56 -7.62 2.99
C PHE A 36 5.36 -6.67 3.05
N ASN A 37 4.83 -6.31 1.88
CA ASN A 37 3.73 -5.33 1.79
C ASN A 37 2.34 -5.96 1.93
N TYR A 38 2.19 -7.23 1.53
CA TYR A 38 0.90 -7.93 1.48
C TYR A 38 0.93 -9.18 2.39
N PRO A 39 0.69 -9.03 3.70
CA PRO A 39 0.69 -10.13 4.65
C PRO A 39 -0.44 -11.13 4.36
N ALA A 40 -0.36 -12.32 4.97
CA ALA A 40 -1.37 -13.36 4.81
C ALA A 40 -2.68 -13.09 5.57
N GLU A 41 -2.69 -12.08 6.44
CA GLU A 41 -3.82 -11.75 7.30
C GLU A 41 -4.46 -10.44 6.88
N SER A 42 -5.80 -10.44 6.75
CA SER A 42 -6.59 -9.23 6.50
C SER A 42 -6.52 -8.28 7.69
N HIS A 43 -6.63 -6.98 7.44
CA HIS A 43 -6.61 -5.97 8.51
C HIS A 43 -7.35 -4.70 8.10
N SER A 44 -7.72 -3.92 9.10
CA SER A 44 -8.25 -2.57 8.99
C SER A 44 -7.12 -1.54 9.11
N ALA A 45 -7.21 -0.47 8.34
CA ALA A 45 -6.28 0.65 8.42
C ALA A 45 -6.41 1.41 9.75
N MET A 46 -7.62 1.58 10.27
CA MET A 46 -7.85 2.22 11.58
C MET A 46 -7.21 1.43 12.72
N GLU A 47 -7.36 0.10 12.73
CA GLU A 47 -6.68 -0.77 13.70
C GLU A 47 -5.16 -0.64 13.60
N LYS A 48 -4.63 -0.61 12.38
CA LYS A 48 -3.20 -0.45 12.12
C LYS A 48 -2.67 0.91 12.53
N ALA A 49 -3.40 1.98 12.27
CA ALA A 49 -3.06 3.34 12.71
C ALA A 49 -2.95 3.42 14.24
N ALA A 50 -3.90 2.83 14.96
CA ALA A 50 -3.87 2.75 16.42
C ALA A 50 -2.66 1.97 16.96
N GLN A 51 -2.26 0.89 16.27
CA GLN A 51 -1.11 0.06 16.67
C GLN A 51 0.25 0.68 16.35
N THR A 52 0.35 1.49 15.28
CA THR A 52 1.62 2.02 14.76
C THR A 52 1.82 3.52 14.97
N ASN A 53 0.96 4.15 15.75
CA ASN A 53 0.98 5.60 15.97
C ASN A 53 1.06 6.39 14.64
N ASN A 54 0.14 6.12 13.72
CA ASN A 54 0.07 6.72 12.39
C ASN A 54 1.32 6.47 11.50
N GLY A 55 1.90 5.29 11.58
CA GLY A 55 2.93 4.88 10.61
C GLY A 55 2.39 4.84 9.17
N ILE A 56 3.25 5.02 8.18
CA ILE A 56 2.90 5.06 6.75
C ILE A 56 2.08 3.83 6.28
N LYS A 57 2.25 2.68 6.92
CA LYS A 57 1.47 1.47 6.63
C LYS A 57 -0.02 1.59 6.97
N SER A 58 -0.43 2.55 7.76
CA SER A 58 -1.86 2.78 8.06
C SER A 58 -2.62 3.37 6.87
N ILE A 59 -1.94 4.08 5.98
CA ILE A 59 -2.53 4.59 4.72
C ILE A 59 -2.18 3.75 3.51
N PHE A 60 -1.45 2.63 3.70
CA PHE A 60 -1.10 1.76 2.59
C PHE A 60 -2.36 1.19 1.93
N CYS A 61 -2.52 1.51 0.67
CA CYS A 61 -3.58 1.04 -0.20
C CYS A 61 -3.00 0.72 -1.57
N SER A 62 -3.73 -0.01 -2.41
CA SER A 62 -3.31 -0.27 -3.79
C SER A 62 -4.51 -0.43 -4.70
N ASP A 63 -4.56 0.37 -5.74
CA ASP A 63 -5.61 0.38 -6.77
C ASP A 63 -5.47 -0.74 -7.83
N VAL A 64 -4.37 -1.51 -7.80
CA VAL A 64 -4.15 -2.66 -8.71
C VAL A 64 -5.33 -3.63 -8.71
N CYS A 65 -5.92 -3.86 -7.53
CA CYS A 65 -7.17 -4.60 -7.39
C CYS A 65 -7.89 -4.09 -6.15
N ALA A 66 -8.72 -3.08 -6.34
CA ALA A 66 -9.46 -2.42 -5.28
C ALA A 66 -10.92 -2.17 -5.67
N MET A 67 -11.77 -2.05 -4.66
CA MET A 67 -13.17 -1.66 -4.79
C MET A 67 -13.41 -0.47 -3.88
N TYR A 68 -13.92 0.59 -4.47
CA TYR A 68 -14.22 1.84 -3.78
C TYR A 68 -15.72 1.97 -3.56
N ASP A 69 -16.13 2.39 -2.36
CA ASP A 69 -17.49 2.85 -2.13
C ASP A 69 -17.67 4.19 -2.83
N ARG A 70 -18.66 4.26 -3.70
CA ARG A 70 -18.88 5.45 -4.54
C ARG A 70 -19.22 6.69 -3.71
N ILE A 71 -20.02 6.54 -2.67
CA ILE A 71 -20.45 7.66 -1.83
C ILE A 71 -19.25 8.21 -1.08
N ALA A 72 -18.49 7.34 -0.42
CA ALA A 72 -17.25 7.71 0.27
C ALA A 72 -16.24 8.35 -0.69
N TYR A 73 -16.09 7.80 -1.90
CA TYR A 73 -15.17 8.34 -2.92
C TYR A 73 -15.52 9.78 -3.31
N GLU A 74 -16.82 10.06 -3.54
CA GLU A 74 -17.32 11.39 -3.87
C GLU A 74 -17.18 12.36 -2.68
N GLU A 75 -17.51 11.93 -1.46
CA GLU A 75 -17.40 12.74 -0.23
C GLU A 75 -15.98 13.18 0.09
N VAL A 76 -14.96 12.30 -0.09
CA VAL A 76 -13.56 12.64 0.20
C VAL A 76 -12.88 13.36 -0.97
N GLY A 77 -13.58 13.56 -2.09
CA GLY A 77 -13.07 14.27 -3.26
C GLY A 77 -12.22 13.42 -4.20
N GLY A 78 -12.31 12.10 -4.11
CA GLY A 78 -11.67 11.15 -5.02
C GLY A 78 -10.14 11.23 -5.11
N PHE A 79 -9.61 10.70 -6.20
CA PHE A 79 -8.18 10.80 -6.50
C PHE A 79 -7.78 12.22 -6.88
N PRO A 80 -6.54 12.64 -6.56
CA PRO A 80 -6.06 13.95 -6.98
C PRO A 80 -5.96 14.03 -8.51
N GLY A 81 -6.37 15.16 -9.09
CA GLY A 81 -6.42 15.34 -10.55
C GLY A 81 -5.05 15.41 -11.23
N LYS A 82 -3.98 15.70 -10.48
CA LYS A 82 -2.59 15.73 -10.95
C LYS A 82 -1.71 15.11 -9.89
N VAL A 83 -1.24 13.90 -10.15
CA VAL A 83 -0.33 13.16 -9.30
C VAL A 83 0.50 12.21 -10.17
N ILE A 84 1.75 11.96 -9.80
CA ILE A 84 2.62 11.02 -10.51
C ILE A 84 2.43 9.61 -9.93
N PHE A 85 2.36 9.50 -8.60
CA PHE A 85 2.17 8.28 -7.82
C PHE A 85 1.41 8.56 -6.52
N ASN A 86 1.01 7.50 -5.82
CA ASN A 86 0.37 7.54 -4.50
C ASN A 86 -1.07 8.08 -4.50
N GLU A 87 -1.76 8.07 -5.63
CA GLU A 87 -3.18 8.46 -5.70
C GLU A 87 -4.05 7.65 -4.74
N ASP A 88 -3.76 6.36 -4.61
CA ASP A 88 -4.41 5.42 -3.71
C ASP A 88 -4.09 5.70 -2.23
N GLU A 89 -2.83 5.98 -1.87
CA GLU A 89 -2.44 6.35 -0.50
C GLU A 89 -2.95 7.74 -0.11
N ILE A 90 -2.99 8.70 -1.03
CA ILE A 90 -3.57 10.03 -0.82
C ILE A 90 -5.08 9.92 -0.56
N PHE A 91 -5.80 9.11 -1.35
CA PHE A 91 -7.19 8.81 -1.13
C PHE A 91 -7.42 8.15 0.24
N ALA A 92 -6.58 7.16 0.58
CA ALA A 92 -6.60 6.46 1.84
C ALA A 92 -6.45 7.40 3.04
N ALA A 93 -5.47 8.32 2.99
CA ALA A 93 -5.25 9.31 4.04
C ALA A 93 -6.46 10.24 4.22
N LYS A 94 -7.04 10.72 3.11
CA LYS A 94 -8.25 11.55 3.14
C LYS A 94 -9.45 10.78 3.72
N SER A 95 -9.60 9.51 3.35
CA SER A 95 -10.66 8.64 3.85
C SER A 95 -10.59 8.45 5.36
N LEU A 96 -9.40 8.14 5.90
CA LEU A 96 -9.19 8.01 7.35
C LEU A 96 -9.52 9.32 8.09
N LYS A 97 -9.09 10.48 7.56
CA LYS A 97 -9.44 11.80 8.13
C LYS A 97 -10.93 12.08 8.13
N ALA A 98 -11.67 11.59 7.14
CA ALA A 98 -13.12 11.71 7.06
C ALA A 98 -13.88 10.67 7.91
N GLY A 99 -13.16 9.80 8.64
CA GLY A 99 -13.73 8.77 9.49
C GLY A 99 -14.17 7.51 8.75
N TYR A 100 -13.65 7.29 7.54
CA TYR A 100 -13.82 6.04 6.80
C TYR A 100 -12.66 5.10 7.08
N ASP A 101 -12.96 3.82 7.18
CA ASP A 101 -11.94 2.76 7.24
C ASP A 101 -11.52 2.30 5.84
N ILE A 102 -10.35 1.67 5.78
CA ILE A 102 -9.76 1.04 4.60
C ILE A 102 -9.47 -0.40 4.96
N ARG A 103 -9.88 -1.35 4.13
CA ARG A 103 -9.67 -2.76 4.39
C ARG A 103 -8.74 -3.42 3.39
N TYR A 104 -7.75 -4.08 3.93
CA TYR A 104 -6.94 -5.05 3.22
C TYR A 104 -7.59 -6.44 3.32
N GLU A 105 -7.87 -7.08 2.18
CA GLU A 105 -8.47 -8.40 2.11
C GLU A 105 -7.47 -9.43 1.58
N ALA A 106 -6.87 -10.17 2.50
CA ALA A 106 -5.83 -11.15 2.18
C ALA A 106 -6.35 -12.38 1.40
N GLN A 107 -7.65 -12.68 1.48
CA GLN A 107 -8.27 -13.80 0.77
C GLN A 107 -8.59 -13.45 -0.69
N ALA A 108 -8.70 -12.17 -1.02
CA ALA A 108 -8.81 -11.70 -2.39
C ALA A 108 -7.39 -11.57 -2.98
N VAL A 109 -7.02 -12.46 -3.88
CA VAL A 109 -5.64 -12.54 -4.41
C VAL A 109 -5.60 -12.15 -5.88
N VAL A 110 -4.60 -11.33 -6.24
CA VAL A 110 -4.27 -11.01 -7.64
C VAL A 110 -2.77 -11.24 -7.87
N ILE A 111 -2.42 -11.79 -9.02
CA ILE A 111 -1.02 -11.94 -9.41
C ILE A 111 -0.55 -10.64 -10.03
N HIS A 112 0.38 -9.98 -9.37
CA HIS A 112 0.94 -8.71 -9.85
C HIS A 112 2.40 -8.55 -9.41
N SER A 113 3.28 -8.39 -10.38
CA SER A 113 4.70 -8.09 -10.14
C SER A 113 5.33 -7.41 -11.36
N HIS A 114 6.47 -6.78 -11.13
CA HIS A 114 7.26 -6.12 -12.16
C HIS A 114 8.70 -6.61 -12.09
N ASN A 115 9.28 -6.98 -13.23
CA ASN A 115 10.70 -7.35 -13.32
C ASN A 115 11.55 -6.12 -13.71
N TYR A 116 11.49 -5.07 -12.90
CA TYR A 116 12.24 -3.84 -13.16
C TYR A 116 13.75 -4.05 -13.05
N SER A 117 14.49 -3.39 -13.94
CA SER A 117 15.94 -3.20 -13.79
C SER A 117 16.24 -2.23 -12.64
N GLY A 118 17.50 -2.20 -12.16
CA GLY A 118 17.90 -1.26 -11.12
C GLY A 118 17.64 0.21 -11.48
N VAL A 119 17.85 0.58 -12.75
CA VAL A 119 17.57 1.94 -13.24
C VAL A 119 16.06 2.26 -13.20
N GLN A 120 15.22 1.30 -13.57
CA GLN A 120 13.76 1.48 -13.51
C GLN A 120 13.28 1.62 -12.07
N TYR A 121 13.82 0.80 -11.13
CA TYR A 121 13.56 0.97 -9.71
C TYR A 121 13.96 2.35 -9.21
N PHE A 122 15.19 2.82 -9.55
CA PHE A 122 15.65 4.13 -9.14
C PHE A 122 14.70 5.25 -9.62
N LYS A 123 14.34 5.25 -10.91
CA LYS A 123 13.39 6.24 -11.46
C LYS A 123 12.04 6.19 -10.74
N ARG A 124 11.48 4.98 -10.55
CA ARG A 124 10.21 4.82 -9.87
C ARG A 124 10.24 5.36 -8.43
N TYR A 125 11.28 5.05 -7.66
CA TYR A 125 11.40 5.55 -6.29
C TYR A 125 11.69 7.05 -6.23
N PHE A 126 12.38 7.59 -7.21
CA PHE A 126 12.57 9.04 -7.35
C PHE A 126 11.22 9.74 -7.60
N ASP A 127 10.43 9.26 -8.56
CA ASP A 127 9.11 9.82 -8.88
C ASP A 127 8.13 9.67 -7.70
N LEU A 128 8.21 8.56 -6.97
CA LEU A 128 7.44 8.34 -5.75
C LEU A 128 7.81 9.37 -4.67
N GLY A 129 9.10 9.65 -4.49
CA GLY A 129 9.57 10.69 -3.57
C GLY A 129 9.13 12.10 -3.98
N VAL A 130 9.13 12.42 -5.29
CA VAL A 130 8.58 13.68 -5.81
C VAL A 130 7.10 13.79 -5.48
N SER A 131 6.31 12.74 -5.74
CA SER A 131 4.89 12.73 -5.43
C SER A 131 4.62 12.92 -3.93
N GLN A 132 5.39 12.28 -3.06
CA GLN A 132 5.27 12.47 -1.61
C GLN A 132 5.65 13.89 -1.17
N ALA A 133 6.64 14.52 -1.81
CA ALA A 133 7.01 15.91 -1.55
C ALA A 133 5.92 16.89 -1.96
N ASP A 134 5.30 16.68 -3.14
CA ASP A 134 4.19 17.50 -3.63
C ASP A 134 2.96 17.43 -2.71
N PHE A 135 2.74 16.28 -2.07
CA PHE A 135 1.66 16.04 -1.10
C PHE A 135 2.16 15.97 0.35
N SER A 136 3.25 16.67 0.67
CA SER A 136 3.88 16.66 2.00
C SER A 136 2.92 17.01 3.15
N TYR A 137 1.91 17.84 2.90
CA TYR A 137 0.85 18.16 3.88
C TYR A 137 -0.01 16.96 4.30
N ILE A 138 0.05 15.85 3.53
CA ILE A 138 -0.53 14.56 3.90
C ILE A 138 0.56 13.66 4.51
N PHE A 139 1.65 13.42 3.76
CA PHE A 139 2.64 12.41 4.11
C PHE A 139 3.45 12.75 5.36
N ASN A 140 3.61 14.02 5.73
CA ASN A 140 4.28 14.42 6.97
C ASN A 140 3.51 14.00 8.24
N GLU A 141 2.24 13.64 8.13
CA GLU A 141 1.47 13.12 9.26
C GLU A 141 1.71 11.62 9.52
N TYR A 142 2.38 10.94 8.57
CA TYR A 142 2.62 9.50 8.61
C TYR A 142 4.11 9.18 8.60
N HIS A 143 4.60 8.54 9.67
CA HIS A 143 6.02 8.24 9.83
C HIS A 143 6.46 7.14 8.85
N ALA A 144 7.24 7.51 7.83
CA ALA A 144 7.70 6.59 6.78
C ALA A 144 9.14 6.06 7.00
N GLU A 145 9.97 6.80 7.75
CA GLU A 145 11.42 6.56 7.85
C GLU A 145 11.75 5.17 8.39
N ASP A 146 11.11 4.76 9.47
CA ASP A 146 11.34 3.46 10.10
C ASP A 146 10.96 2.30 9.18
N GLU A 147 9.90 2.45 8.38
CA GLU A 147 9.41 1.41 7.50
C GLU A 147 10.35 1.17 6.31
N GLY A 148 10.89 2.23 5.71
CA GLY A 148 11.90 2.15 4.66
C GLY A 148 13.17 1.46 5.12
N ILE A 149 13.69 1.85 6.29
CA ILE A 149 14.87 1.23 6.92
C ILE A 149 14.59 -0.25 7.24
N ARG A 150 13.40 -0.56 7.74
CA ARG A 150 12.97 -1.92 8.04
C ARG A 150 12.95 -2.79 6.79
N LEU A 151 12.37 -2.28 5.69
CA LEU A 151 12.34 -2.98 4.40
C LEU A 151 13.76 -3.29 3.92
N VAL A 152 14.66 -2.31 3.89
CA VAL A 152 16.06 -2.51 3.45
C VAL A 152 16.77 -3.55 4.30
N LYS A 153 16.72 -3.44 5.63
CA LYS A 153 17.36 -4.39 6.56
C LYS A 153 16.81 -5.81 6.39
N GLN A 154 15.50 -5.95 6.23
CA GLN A 154 14.88 -7.27 6.09
C GLN A 154 15.12 -7.87 4.72
N THR A 155 15.12 -7.07 3.64
CA THR A 155 15.50 -7.53 2.29
C THR A 155 16.94 -8.05 2.29
N PHE A 156 17.88 -7.30 2.88
CA PHE A 156 19.27 -7.74 3.00
C PHE A 156 19.39 -9.08 3.74
N ARG A 157 18.72 -9.21 4.89
CA ARG A 157 18.72 -10.48 5.66
C ARG A 157 18.12 -11.65 4.86
N TYR A 158 17.06 -11.37 4.09
CA TYR A 158 16.42 -12.38 3.25
C TYR A 158 17.34 -12.88 2.14
N LEU A 159 18.04 -11.96 1.44
CA LEU A 159 19.04 -12.30 0.41
C LEU A 159 20.20 -13.08 0.99
N MET A 160 20.76 -12.65 2.13
CA MET A 160 21.86 -13.34 2.81
C MET A 160 21.51 -14.79 3.17
N LYS A 161 20.31 -15.04 3.69
CA LYS A 161 19.85 -16.40 4.03
C LYS A 161 19.74 -17.30 2.81
N ARG A 162 19.45 -16.76 1.64
CA ARG A 162 19.32 -17.53 0.39
C ARG A 162 20.61 -17.61 -0.42
N LYS A 163 21.71 -16.99 0.04
CA LYS A 163 22.98 -16.87 -0.70
C LYS A 163 22.80 -16.29 -2.11
N SER A 164 21.78 -15.46 -2.31
CA SER A 164 21.43 -14.84 -3.58
C SER A 164 21.88 -13.38 -3.54
N TYR A 165 23.11 -13.13 -4.05
CA TYR A 165 23.73 -11.82 -3.98
C TYR A 165 23.58 -10.99 -5.26
N PHE A 166 23.14 -11.61 -6.37
CA PHE A 166 23.10 -11.01 -7.70
C PHE A 166 21.89 -11.51 -8.50
N ASP A 167 20.69 -11.06 -8.13
CA ASP A 167 19.50 -11.16 -8.99
C ASP A 167 18.91 -9.77 -9.29
#